data_ba2ccfba43df11874cc71986a36c2efc
#
_entry.id   ba2ccfba43df11874cc71986a36c2efc
#
_cell.length_a   1.000
_cell.length_b   1.000
_cell.length_c   1.000
_cell.angle_alpha   90.00
_cell.angle_beta   90.00
_cell.angle_gamma   90.00
#
_symmetry.space_group_name_H-M   'P 1'
#
loop_
_entity.id
_entity.type
_entity.pdbx_description
1 polymer ?
#
loop_
_entity_poly.entity_id
_entity_poly.type
_entity_poly.pdbx_seq_one_letter_code
_entity_poly.pdbx_strand_id
1 'polypeptide(L)'
;MTLPGTTHRQTVHQPVRQSDHQSTRQSNETETGTGTSAAPAAGNAAPSGTARTVRRPIAAVLAAAGGLSLAAFPLLRPWGDKTGAAAEMVEAFASPMWVVSHSAGMLGFVLLAVAALLAAPRTGRWIAAGVALILPFFGAETFGLHAVAGHAGGAAAAEVEALAALIREGTAQMTMFGIGLLAIAIGGVLLALPVRRNRAAILLAIALVTYLPQFFFGPEIRIAHGLLLLTGALWWAWSLARANAGASESDAAHPAAAA
;
A
#
# COMPACT_ATOMS: atom_id res chain seq x y z
N MET A 1 -59.73 -3.07 -14.90
CA MET A 1 -60.52 -3.28 -13.69
C MET A 1 -59.59 -3.01 -12.49
N THR A 2 -59.83 -1.85 -11.84
CA THR A 2 -59.54 -1.42 -10.47
C THR A 2 -58.11 -1.56 -9.88
N LEU A 3 -57.36 -0.45 -9.81
CA LEU A 3 -56.61 0.01 -8.63
C LEU A 3 -57.65 0.38 -7.51
N PRO A 4 -57.31 0.57 -6.24
CA PRO A 4 -56.18 1.35 -5.71
C PRO A 4 -55.63 0.87 -4.35
N GLY A 5 -54.61 1.54 -3.83
CA GLY A 5 -54.17 1.38 -2.42
C GLY A 5 -52.99 2.22 -2.06
N THR A 6 -53.23 3.53 -1.94
CA THR A 6 -52.37 4.53 -1.26
C THR A 6 -52.41 4.33 0.25
N THR A 7 -51.29 4.31 0.95
CA THR A 7 -51.20 4.68 2.38
C THR A 7 -49.81 5.22 2.69
N HIS A 8 -49.75 6.44 2.87
CA HIS A 8 -49.48 7.29 4.04
C HIS A 8 -48.08 7.16 4.68
N ARG A 9 -47.36 8.17 4.37
CA ARG A 9 -46.31 8.91 5.05
C ARG A 9 -46.52 9.02 6.58
N GLN A 10 -45.52 8.72 7.36
CA GLN A 10 -45.31 9.33 8.67
C GLN A 10 -43.88 9.84 8.82
N THR A 11 -43.80 11.16 8.75
CA THR A 11 -42.66 11.96 9.13
C THR A 11 -42.65 12.08 10.66
N VAL A 12 -41.63 11.59 11.32
CA VAL A 12 -41.39 11.87 12.75
C VAL A 12 -40.25 12.87 12.84
N HIS A 13 -40.64 14.12 13.09
CA HIS A 13 -39.74 15.16 13.56
C HIS A 13 -39.44 14.91 15.04
N GLN A 14 -38.17 14.81 15.42
CA GLN A 14 -37.74 15.02 16.81
C GLN A 14 -36.88 16.28 16.89
N PRO A 15 -37.12 17.11 17.92
CA PRO A 15 -36.42 18.38 18.06
C PRO A 15 -35.07 18.25 18.71
N VAL A 16 -34.14 19.03 18.16
CA VAL A 16 -32.79 19.30 18.70
C VAL A 16 -32.96 20.02 20.06
N ARG A 17 -32.40 19.42 21.09
CA ARG A 17 -32.21 20.06 22.40
C ARG A 17 -30.86 20.76 22.42
N GLN A 18 -30.89 22.07 22.33
CA GLN A 18 -29.78 22.91 22.77
C GLN A 18 -29.68 22.85 24.29
N SER A 19 -28.52 22.65 24.81
CA SER A 19 -28.19 22.94 26.20
C SER A 19 -26.97 23.84 26.22
N ASP A 20 -27.28 25.12 26.47
CA ASP A 20 -26.35 26.14 26.92
C ASP A 20 -25.78 25.73 28.28
N HIS A 21 -24.46 25.75 28.40
CA HIS A 21 -23.84 25.89 29.71
C HIS A 21 -22.82 27.01 29.70
N GLN A 22 -23.19 27.99 30.49
CA GLN A 22 -22.53 29.21 30.87
C GLN A 22 -21.14 28.98 31.48
N SER A 23 -20.28 29.82 31.03
CA SER A 23 -19.27 30.62 31.72
C SER A 23 -19.23 30.49 33.25
N THR A 24 -18.07 30.11 33.78
CA THR A 24 -17.61 30.61 35.08
C THR A 24 -16.13 30.93 34.99
N ARG A 25 -15.91 32.23 35.05
CA ARG A 25 -14.63 32.94 35.22
C ARG A 25 -14.28 32.85 36.70
N GLN A 26 -13.15 32.30 37.04
CA GLN A 26 -12.50 32.59 38.32
C GLN A 26 -11.03 32.91 38.12
N SER A 27 -10.73 34.12 38.56
CA SER A 27 -9.42 34.73 38.65
C SER A 27 -8.79 34.33 40.00
N ASN A 28 -7.46 34.49 40.07
CA ASN A 28 -6.53 34.49 41.22
C ASN A 28 -5.95 33.13 41.54
N GLU A 29 -4.64 32.94 41.65
CA GLU A 29 -3.70 33.72 42.47
C GLU A 29 -2.25 33.45 42.01
N THR A 30 -1.45 34.43 42.22
CA THR A 30 0.01 34.47 42.13
C THR A 30 0.65 33.53 43.16
N GLU A 31 1.40 32.54 42.73
CA GLU A 31 2.38 31.88 43.58
C GLU A 31 3.72 31.75 42.85
N THR A 32 4.66 32.50 43.41
CA THR A 32 6.09 32.44 43.22
C THR A 32 6.61 31.13 43.80
N GLY A 33 7.32 30.33 43.02
CA GLY A 33 8.04 29.25 43.67
C GLY A 33 8.66 28.21 42.75
N THR A 34 9.96 28.26 42.66
CA THR A 34 10.93 27.16 42.51
C THR A 34 10.95 26.38 41.18
N GLY A 35 12.07 26.53 40.55
CA GLY A 35 12.49 25.84 39.35
C GLY A 35 12.31 24.31 39.40
N THR A 36 11.41 23.84 38.56
CA THR A 36 11.37 22.43 38.19
C THR A 36 12.14 22.32 36.88
N SER A 37 13.32 21.74 36.97
CA SER A 37 14.12 21.33 35.83
C SER A 37 13.24 20.50 34.86
N ALA A 38 12.87 21.11 33.73
CA ALA A 38 12.20 20.41 32.66
C ALA A 38 13.13 19.30 32.19
N ALA A 39 12.69 18.04 32.36
CA ALA A 39 13.35 16.91 31.76
C ALA A 39 13.48 17.16 30.25
N PRO A 40 14.66 16.93 29.65
CA PRO A 40 14.82 17.13 28.22
C PRO A 40 13.82 16.24 27.49
N ALA A 41 12.99 16.87 26.65
CA ALA A 41 12.11 16.16 25.73
C ALA A 41 12.93 15.06 25.06
N ALA A 42 12.42 13.82 25.10
CA ALA A 42 13.04 12.66 24.48
C ALA A 42 13.26 12.96 22.99
N GLY A 43 14.41 13.55 22.70
CA GLY A 43 14.84 13.83 21.34
C GLY A 43 14.85 12.51 20.58
N ASN A 44 14.28 12.48 19.37
CA ASN A 44 14.39 11.40 18.42
C ASN A 44 15.88 11.12 18.14
N ALA A 45 16.52 10.33 18.99
CA ALA A 45 17.90 9.92 18.81
C ALA A 45 17.98 9.17 17.49
N ALA A 46 18.84 9.62 16.60
CA ALA A 46 19.13 8.90 15.37
C ALA A 46 19.59 7.48 15.75
N PRO A 47 19.10 6.42 15.03
CA PRO A 47 19.45 5.06 15.37
C PRO A 47 20.97 4.89 15.39
N SER A 48 21.48 4.24 16.43
CA SER A 48 22.91 3.94 16.59
C SER A 48 23.47 3.25 15.33
N GLY A 49 24.74 3.44 15.02
CA GLY A 49 25.40 2.86 13.84
C GLY A 49 25.12 1.37 13.66
N THR A 50 25.14 0.60 14.76
CA THR A 50 24.83 -0.85 14.79
C THR A 50 23.40 -1.17 14.31
N ALA A 51 22.39 -0.38 14.70
CA ALA A 51 21.01 -0.60 14.26
C ALA A 51 20.84 -0.33 12.76
N ARG A 52 21.61 0.58 12.17
CA ARG A 52 21.61 0.87 10.74
C ARG A 52 22.27 -0.24 9.94
N THR A 53 23.34 -0.86 10.46
CA THR A 53 24.10 -1.95 9.81
C THR A 53 23.24 -3.22 9.63
N VAL A 54 22.37 -3.54 10.60
CA VAL A 54 21.48 -4.70 10.52
C VAL A 54 20.26 -4.44 9.63
N ARG A 55 19.70 -3.24 9.63
CA ARG A 55 18.45 -2.94 8.91
C ARG A 55 18.60 -2.95 7.39
N ARG A 56 19.74 -2.50 6.86
CA ARG A 56 19.95 -2.40 5.40
C ARG A 56 19.97 -3.74 4.67
N PRO A 57 20.69 -4.79 5.13
CA PRO A 57 20.67 -6.08 4.45
C PRO A 57 19.28 -6.73 4.48
N ILE A 58 18.53 -6.59 5.60
CA ILE A 58 17.15 -7.08 5.67
C ILE A 58 16.29 -6.33 4.66
N ALA A 59 16.39 -4.99 4.59
CA ALA A 59 15.66 -4.19 3.62
C ALA A 59 16.00 -4.60 2.17
N ALA A 60 17.26 -4.94 1.87
CA ALA A 60 17.67 -5.39 0.56
C ALA A 60 17.01 -6.73 0.18
N VAL A 61 17.00 -7.70 1.09
CA VAL A 61 16.35 -9.01 0.86
C VAL A 61 14.84 -8.82 0.64
N LEU A 62 14.19 -8.03 1.49
CA LEU A 62 12.76 -7.77 1.39
C LEU A 62 12.39 -7.00 0.10
N ALA A 63 13.23 -6.05 -0.34
CA ALA A 63 13.03 -5.34 -1.60
C ALA A 63 13.14 -6.30 -2.79
N ALA A 64 14.14 -7.18 -2.81
CA ALA A 64 14.31 -8.17 -3.86
C ALA A 64 13.13 -9.15 -3.91
N ALA A 65 12.76 -9.72 -2.77
CA ALA A 65 11.62 -10.64 -2.66
C ALA A 65 10.30 -9.94 -3.04
N GLY A 66 10.11 -8.68 -2.62
CA GLY A 66 8.96 -7.86 -2.98
C GLY A 66 8.87 -7.61 -4.48
N GLY A 67 9.99 -7.28 -5.12
CA GLY A 67 10.07 -7.11 -6.58
C GLY A 67 9.72 -8.38 -7.34
N LEU A 68 10.26 -9.53 -6.92
CA LEU A 68 9.94 -10.84 -7.49
C LEU A 68 8.44 -11.17 -7.36
N SER A 69 7.87 -10.94 -6.19
CA SER A 69 6.45 -11.19 -5.94
C SER A 69 5.55 -10.26 -6.76
N LEU A 70 5.92 -8.98 -6.91
CA LEU A 70 5.17 -8.01 -7.74
C LEU A 70 5.25 -8.36 -9.24
N ALA A 71 6.36 -8.90 -9.72
CA ALA A 71 6.48 -9.39 -11.09
C ALA A 71 5.70 -10.70 -11.31
N ALA A 72 5.70 -11.60 -10.32
CA ALA A 72 4.93 -12.83 -10.37
C ALA A 72 3.42 -12.56 -10.54
N PHE A 73 2.91 -11.47 -9.99
CA PHE A 73 1.49 -11.10 -10.12
C PHE A 73 1.03 -11.06 -11.59
N PRO A 74 1.52 -10.17 -12.47
CA PRO A 74 1.07 -10.12 -13.85
C PRO A 74 1.54 -11.30 -14.71
N LEU A 75 2.65 -11.95 -14.36
CA LEU A 75 3.18 -13.09 -15.10
C LEU A 75 2.37 -14.37 -14.89
N LEU A 76 1.82 -14.57 -13.70
CA LEU A 76 1.07 -15.79 -13.36
C LEU A 76 -0.45 -15.60 -13.47
N ARG A 77 -0.91 -14.36 -13.63
CA ARG A 77 -2.33 -14.03 -13.67
C ARG A 77 -3.01 -14.60 -14.91
N PRO A 78 -4.13 -15.30 -14.76
CA PRO A 78 -5.02 -15.60 -15.90
C PRO A 78 -5.66 -14.29 -16.37
N TRP A 79 -5.62 -14.04 -17.70
CA TRP A 79 -6.03 -12.77 -18.29
C TRP A 79 -7.39 -12.82 -18.98
N GLY A 80 -8.17 -13.91 -18.84
CA GLY A 80 -9.46 -14.08 -19.46
C GLY A 80 -10.49 -12.99 -19.12
N ASP A 81 -10.30 -12.30 -17.98
CA ASP A 81 -11.14 -11.15 -17.60
C ASP A 81 -10.87 -9.87 -18.43
N LYS A 82 -9.91 -9.90 -19.37
CA LYS A 82 -9.55 -8.78 -20.25
C LYS A 82 -9.87 -9.05 -21.73
N THR A 83 -10.42 -10.20 -22.06
CA THR A 83 -10.77 -10.58 -23.44
C THR A 83 -12.14 -10.06 -23.88
N GLY A 84 -12.99 -9.67 -22.92
CA GLY A 84 -14.38 -9.25 -23.18
C GLY A 84 -15.38 -10.41 -23.25
N ALA A 85 -14.94 -11.67 -23.20
CA ALA A 85 -15.82 -12.83 -23.16
C ALA A 85 -16.15 -13.21 -21.71
N ALA A 86 -17.43 -13.16 -21.33
CA ALA A 86 -17.88 -13.45 -19.96
C ALA A 86 -17.50 -14.86 -19.48
N ALA A 87 -17.51 -15.86 -20.37
CA ALA A 87 -17.09 -17.22 -20.03
C ALA A 87 -15.60 -17.30 -19.66
N GLU A 88 -14.74 -16.64 -20.41
CA GLU A 88 -13.30 -16.59 -20.14
C GLU A 88 -12.98 -15.83 -18.86
N MET A 89 -13.76 -14.80 -18.54
CA MET A 89 -13.67 -14.08 -17.28
C MET A 89 -14.00 -15.00 -16.09
N VAL A 90 -15.09 -15.78 -16.17
CA VAL A 90 -15.47 -16.74 -15.11
C VAL A 90 -14.37 -17.80 -14.93
N GLU A 91 -13.84 -18.34 -16.02
CA GLU A 91 -12.74 -19.31 -15.99
C GLU A 91 -11.49 -18.71 -15.34
N ALA A 92 -11.14 -17.47 -15.68
CA ALA A 92 -10.01 -16.78 -15.08
C ALA A 92 -10.16 -16.62 -13.56
N PHE A 93 -11.34 -16.19 -13.10
CA PHE A 93 -11.60 -16.02 -11.66
C PHE A 93 -11.66 -17.36 -10.91
N ALA A 94 -12.21 -18.41 -11.51
CA ALA A 94 -12.26 -19.75 -10.94
C ALA A 94 -10.89 -20.44 -10.87
N SER A 95 -9.92 -19.97 -11.65
CA SER A 95 -8.57 -20.55 -11.68
C SER A 95 -7.85 -20.40 -10.35
N PRO A 96 -7.19 -21.44 -9.79
CA PRO A 96 -6.31 -21.31 -8.64
C PRO A 96 -5.17 -20.30 -8.86
N MET A 97 -4.73 -20.12 -10.12
CA MET A 97 -3.71 -19.15 -10.48
C MET A 97 -4.16 -17.70 -10.28
N TRP A 98 -5.47 -17.44 -10.28
CA TRP A 98 -6.02 -16.14 -9.88
C TRP A 98 -5.63 -15.81 -8.44
N VAL A 99 -5.86 -16.74 -7.51
CA VAL A 99 -5.52 -16.57 -6.09
C VAL A 99 -4.01 -16.47 -5.89
N VAL A 100 -3.24 -17.36 -6.53
CA VAL A 100 -1.77 -17.38 -6.41
C VAL A 100 -1.15 -16.07 -6.89
N SER A 101 -1.53 -15.61 -8.08
CA SER A 101 -0.99 -14.39 -8.67
C SER A 101 -1.31 -13.14 -7.85
N HIS A 102 -2.56 -12.96 -7.45
CA HIS A 102 -2.98 -11.80 -6.66
C HIS A 102 -2.39 -11.82 -5.25
N SER A 103 -2.26 -13.01 -4.63
CA SER A 103 -1.57 -13.17 -3.35
C SER A 103 -0.10 -12.80 -3.46
N ALA A 104 0.56 -13.16 -4.57
CA ALA A 104 1.93 -12.71 -4.84
C ALA A 104 2.00 -11.17 -4.93
N GLY A 105 1.04 -10.53 -5.61
CA GLY A 105 0.94 -9.07 -5.66
C GLY A 105 0.81 -8.42 -4.27
N MET A 106 -0.10 -8.92 -3.44
CA MET A 106 -0.29 -8.46 -2.06
C MET A 106 0.98 -8.62 -1.23
N LEU A 107 1.59 -9.81 -1.27
CA LEU A 107 2.84 -10.09 -0.57
C LEU A 107 3.96 -9.15 -1.05
N GLY A 108 4.07 -8.93 -2.35
CA GLY A 108 5.06 -8.05 -2.94
C GLY A 108 4.96 -6.61 -2.43
N PHE A 109 3.76 -6.07 -2.34
CA PHE A 109 3.51 -4.74 -1.76
C PHE A 109 3.91 -4.67 -0.28
N VAL A 110 3.53 -5.67 0.51
CA VAL A 110 3.88 -5.73 1.94
C VAL A 110 5.40 -5.77 2.13
N LEU A 111 6.09 -6.65 1.41
CA LEU A 111 7.54 -6.79 1.49
C LEU A 111 8.25 -5.50 1.09
N LEU A 112 7.80 -4.85 0.01
CA LEU A 112 8.37 -3.58 -0.45
C LEU A 112 8.12 -2.44 0.56
N ALA A 113 6.92 -2.37 1.17
CA ALA A 113 6.61 -1.41 2.20
C ALA A 113 7.50 -1.57 3.44
N VAL A 114 7.70 -2.81 3.90
CA VAL A 114 8.59 -3.11 5.03
C VAL A 114 10.03 -2.76 4.68
N ALA A 115 10.50 -3.09 3.47
CA ALA A 115 11.83 -2.71 3.00
C ALA A 115 12.02 -1.18 3.03
N ALA A 116 11.02 -0.43 2.55
CA ALA A 116 11.05 1.03 2.55
C ALA A 116 11.04 1.61 3.97
N LEU A 117 10.26 1.06 4.89
CA LEU A 117 10.24 1.46 6.30
C LEU A 117 11.61 1.23 6.98
N LEU A 118 12.27 0.11 6.68
CA LEU A 118 13.58 -0.19 7.25
C LEU A 118 14.69 0.69 6.67
N ALA A 119 14.66 0.95 5.35
CA ALA A 119 15.69 1.73 4.66
C ALA A 119 15.52 3.25 4.84
N ALA A 120 14.28 3.74 4.83
CA ALA A 120 13.94 5.16 4.85
C ALA A 120 12.60 5.39 5.60
N PRO A 121 12.58 5.36 6.95
CA PRO A 121 11.33 5.32 7.73
C PRO A 121 10.34 6.47 7.44
N ARG A 122 10.85 7.68 7.17
CA ARG A 122 9.99 8.85 6.90
C ARG A 122 9.22 8.72 5.59
N THR A 123 9.87 8.22 4.53
CA THR A 123 9.26 8.04 3.21
C THR A 123 8.52 6.71 3.10
N GLY A 124 9.06 5.67 3.74
CA GLY A 124 8.44 4.34 3.78
C GLY A 124 7.05 4.32 4.40
N ARG A 125 6.73 5.29 5.30
CA ARG A 125 5.37 5.42 5.87
C ARG A 125 4.31 5.74 4.82
N TRP A 126 4.64 6.51 3.78
CA TRP A 126 3.72 6.79 2.67
C TRP A 126 3.41 5.53 1.88
N ILE A 127 4.45 4.73 1.56
CA ILE A 127 4.28 3.45 0.87
C ILE A 127 3.47 2.50 1.74
N ALA A 128 3.78 2.37 3.04
CA ALA A 128 3.06 1.49 3.95
C ALA A 128 1.59 1.88 4.13
N ALA A 129 1.29 3.18 4.28
CA ALA A 129 -0.08 3.68 4.36
C ALA A 129 -0.85 3.39 3.07
N GLY A 130 -0.22 3.62 1.91
CA GLY A 130 -0.81 3.29 0.62
C GLY A 130 -1.08 1.80 0.45
N VAL A 131 -0.14 0.95 0.85
CA VAL A 131 -0.32 -0.51 0.84
C VAL A 131 -1.48 -0.93 1.75
N ALA A 132 -1.59 -0.39 2.95
CA ALA A 132 -2.71 -0.67 3.85
C ALA A 132 -4.07 -0.31 3.24
N LEU A 133 -4.15 0.74 2.42
CA LEU A 133 -5.37 1.15 1.74
C LEU A 133 -5.72 0.28 0.51
N ILE A 134 -4.72 -0.25 -0.21
CA ILE A 134 -5.01 -1.08 -1.40
C ILE A 134 -5.27 -2.55 -1.06
N LEU A 135 -4.75 -3.09 0.06
CA LEU A 135 -4.91 -4.50 0.42
C LEU A 135 -6.36 -4.97 0.55
N PRO A 136 -7.31 -4.20 1.14
CA PRO A 136 -8.71 -4.60 1.18
C PRO A 136 -9.32 -4.80 -0.21
N PHE A 137 -8.99 -3.94 -1.17
CA PHE A 137 -9.42 -4.09 -2.56
C PHE A 137 -8.82 -5.36 -3.18
N PHE A 138 -7.51 -5.56 -3.06
CA PHE A 138 -6.85 -6.78 -3.56
C PHE A 138 -7.43 -8.05 -2.91
N GLY A 139 -7.72 -8.01 -1.61
CA GLY A 139 -8.34 -9.15 -0.91
C GLY A 139 -9.74 -9.46 -1.43
N ALA A 140 -10.57 -8.44 -1.61
CA ALA A 140 -11.92 -8.59 -2.17
C ALA A 140 -11.86 -9.10 -3.62
N GLU A 141 -10.99 -8.56 -4.45
CA GLU A 141 -10.77 -9.01 -5.83
C GLU A 141 -10.25 -10.46 -5.88
N THR A 142 -9.27 -10.78 -5.04
CA THR A 142 -8.67 -12.12 -5.02
C THR A 142 -9.65 -13.20 -4.58
N PHE A 143 -10.18 -13.05 -3.38
CA PHE A 143 -10.97 -14.10 -2.75
C PHE A 143 -12.45 -13.99 -3.09
N GLY A 144 -12.98 -12.77 -3.22
CA GLY A 144 -14.37 -12.53 -3.57
C GLY A 144 -14.71 -13.02 -4.97
N LEU A 145 -13.93 -12.60 -5.97
CA LEU A 145 -14.17 -13.04 -7.37
C LEU A 145 -13.95 -14.55 -7.55
N HIS A 146 -12.92 -15.11 -6.90
CA HIS A 146 -12.66 -16.54 -6.94
C HIS A 146 -13.84 -17.34 -6.33
N ALA A 147 -14.34 -16.90 -5.17
CA ALA A 147 -15.48 -17.54 -4.52
C ALA A 147 -16.75 -17.43 -5.36
N VAL A 148 -17.06 -16.26 -5.91
CA VAL A 148 -18.21 -16.02 -6.78
C VAL A 148 -18.15 -16.92 -8.01
N ALA A 149 -17.01 -16.97 -8.70
CA ALA A 149 -16.84 -17.80 -9.89
C ALA A 149 -16.89 -19.31 -9.57
N GLY A 150 -16.31 -19.73 -8.44
CA GLY A 150 -16.34 -21.14 -7.99
C GLY A 150 -17.72 -21.63 -7.58
N HIS A 151 -18.61 -20.75 -7.10
CA HIS A 151 -19.99 -21.08 -6.75
C HIS A 151 -20.96 -20.95 -7.94
N ALA A 152 -20.51 -20.33 -9.01
CA ALA A 152 -21.36 -20.06 -10.17
C ALA A 152 -21.87 -21.31 -10.89
N GLY A 153 -21.40 -22.52 -10.61
CA GLY A 153 -21.86 -23.88 -10.98
C GLY A 153 -22.91 -24.04 -12.10
N GLY A 154 -22.94 -23.12 -13.08
CA GLY A 154 -23.94 -22.97 -14.11
C GLY A 154 -24.76 -21.67 -13.98
N ALA A 155 -24.51 -20.79 -12.99
CA ALA A 155 -25.07 -19.45 -13.01
C ALA A 155 -24.61 -18.73 -14.27
N ALA A 156 -25.48 -17.91 -14.85
CA ALA A 156 -25.18 -17.22 -16.08
C ALA A 156 -23.92 -16.37 -15.88
N ALA A 157 -22.96 -16.45 -16.79
CA ALA A 157 -21.71 -15.66 -16.72
C ALA A 157 -21.97 -14.15 -16.51
N ALA A 158 -23.12 -13.65 -16.99
CA ALA A 158 -23.60 -12.30 -16.75
C ALA A 158 -23.85 -11.97 -15.26
N GLU A 159 -24.24 -12.94 -14.44
CA GLU A 159 -24.41 -12.74 -13.00
C GLU A 159 -23.05 -12.58 -12.30
N VAL A 160 -22.07 -13.41 -12.68
CA VAL A 160 -20.68 -13.28 -12.20
C VAL A 160 -20.10 -11.93 -12.59
N GLU A 161 -20.35 -11.47 -13.82
CA GLU A 161 -19.91 -10.16 -14.31
C GLU A 161 -20.51 -9.02 -13.48
N ALA A 162 -21.82 -9.06 -13.21
CA ALA A 162 -22.50 -8.06 -12.39
C ALA A 162 -21.94 -8.02 -10.96
N LEU A 163 -21.70 -9.17 -10.34
CA LEU A 163 -21.09 -9.24 -9.01
C LEU A 163 -19.62 -8.78 -9.02
N ALA A 164 -18.87 -9.10 -10.07
CA ALA A 164 -17.52 -8.62 -10.24
C ALA A 164 -17.45 -7.09 -10.35
N ALA A 165 -18.39 -6.48 -11.07
CA ALA A 165 -18.52 -5.03 -11.15
C ALA A 165 -18.81 -4.41 -9.77
N LEU A 166 -19.71 -4.98 -8.97
CA LEU A 166 -19.99 -4.51 -7.61
C LEU A 166 -18.75 -4.57 -6.70
N ILE A 167 -17.93 -5.63 -6.83
CA ILE A 167 -16.70 -5.80 -6.04
C ILE A 167 -15.62 -4.81 -6.50
N ARG A 168 -15.49 -4.55 -7.79
CA ARG A 168 -14.41 -3.75 -8.37
C ARG A 168 -14.72 -2.25 -8.43
N GLU A 169 -15.96 -1.89 -8.74
CA GLU A 169 -16.33 -0.53 -9.15
C GLU A 169 -17.07 0.26 -8.08
N GLY A 170 -17.27 -0.30 -6.90
CA GLY A 170 -17.89 0.40 -5.79
C GLY A 170 -17.10 1.66 -5.40
N THR A 171 -17.80 2.75 -5.10
CA THR A 171 -17.19 4.06 -4.81
C THR A 171 -16.17 4.00 -3.67
N ALA A 172 -16.49 3.29 -2.57
CA ALA A 172 -15.60 3.18 -1.42
C ALA A 172 -14.31 2.43 -1.77
N GLN A 173 -14.43 1.28 -2.46
CA GLN A 173 -13.29 0.47 -2.88
C GLN A 173 -12.37 1.25 -3.82
N MET A 174 -12.93 1.88 -4.85
CA MET A 174 -12.18 2.64 -5.83
C MET A 174 -11.50 3.87 -5.22
N THR A 175 -12.18 4.55 -4.28
CA THR A 175 -11.60 5.70 -3.57
C THR A 175 -10.42 5.26 -2.71
N MET A 176 -10.57 4.21 -1.89
CA MET A 176 -9.49 3.69 -1.06
C MET A 176 -8.31 3.21 -1.91
N PHE A 177 -8.59 2.48 -2.98
CA PHE A 177 -7.58 1.97 -3.90
C PHE A 177 -6.81 3.11 -4.58
N GLY A 178 -7.52 4.10 -5.12
CA GLY A 178 -6.91 5.27 -5.78
C GLY A 178 -6.06 6.11 -4.83
N ILE A 179 -6.55 6.43 -3.63
CA ILE A 179 -5.78 7.13 -2.60
C ILE A 179 -4.56 6.31 -2.18
N GLY A 180 -4.71 4.99 -2.03
CA GLY A 180 -3.63 4.09 -1.69
C GLY A 180 -2.52 4.09 -2.74
N LEU A 181 -2.87 3.97 -4.02
CA LEU A 181 -1.89 4.04 -5.11
C LEU A 181 -1.21 5.40 -5.21
N LEU A 182 -1.95 6.49 -4.98
CA LEU A 182 -1.37 7.83 -4.93
C LEU A 182 -0.37 7.97 -3.77
N ALA A 183 -0.68 7.44 -2.60
CA ALA A 183 0.24 7.44 -1.46
C ALA A 183 1.52 6.62 -1.74
N ILE A 184 1.39 5.47 -2.42
CA ILE A 184 2.53 4.67 -2.89
C ILE A 184 3.39 5.47 -3.87
N ALA A 185 2.77 6.15 -4.83
CA ALA A 185 3.47 7.00 -5.81
C ALA A 185 4.22 8.14 -5.13
N ILE A 186 3.58 8.87 -4.21
CA ILE A 186 4.21 9.92 -3.40
C ILE A 186 5.40 9.34 -2.62
N GLY A 187 5.21 8.21 -1.94
CA GLY A 187 6.29 7.54 -1.22
C GLY A 187 7.46 7.16 -2.11
N GLY A 188 7.19 6.67 -3.32
CA GLY A 188 8.19 6.37 -4.34
C GLY A 188 9.00 7.61 -4.74
N VAL A 189 8.34 8.71 -5.04
CA VAL A 189 9.00 10.00 -5.37
C VAL A 189 9.86 10.47 -4.19
N LEU A 190 9.30 10.47 -2.99
CA LEU A 190 10.01 10.88 -1.77
C LEU A 190 11.22 9.98 -1.47
N LEU A 191 11.19 8.70 -1.85
CA LEU A 191 12.32 7.78 -1.72
C LEU A 191 13.47 8.15 -2.66
N ALA A 192 13.16 8.67 -3.85
CA ALA A 192 14.15 9.04 -4.86
C ALA A 192 14.75 10.45 -4.64
N LEU A 193 13.99 11.41 -4.09
CA LEU A 193 14.41 12.81 -3.96
C LEU A 193 15.72 13.03 -3.19
N PRO A 194 15.95 12.43 -1.99
CA PRO A 194 17.18 12.67 -1.22
C PRO A 194 18.43 12.08 -1.89
N VAL A 195 18.23 11.15 -2.82
CA VAL A 195 19.28 10.31 -3.41
C VAL A 195 19.30 10.50 -4.92
N ARG A 196 19.24 11.74 -5.39
CA ARG A 196 19.22 12.07 -6.85
C ARG A 196 20.36 11.42 -7.66
N ARG A 197 21.42 10.94 -7.02
CA ARG A 197 22.50 10.16 -7.64
C ARG A 197 22.23 8.63 -7.63
N ASN A 198 21.23 8.15 -6.87
CA ASN A 198 20.89 6.73 -6.84
C ASN A 198 19.85 6.41 -7.93
N ARG A 199 20.34 6.08 -9.13
CA ARG A 199 19.51 5.69 -10.27
C ARG A 199 18.54 4.55 -9.98
N ALA A 200 18.91 3.65 -9.05
CA ALA A 200 18.07 2.54 -8.63
C ALA A 200 16.79 3.01 -7.92
N ALA A 201 16.91 3.99 -7.01
CA ALA A 201 15.75 4.58 -6.32
C ALA A 201 14.85 5.35 -7.30
N ILE A 202 15.43 5.99 -8.32
CA ILE A 202 14.69 6.69 -9.38
C ILE A 202 13.89 5.69 -10.23
N LEU A 203 14.50 4.58 -10.64
CA LEU A 203 13.82 3.57 -11.44
C LEU A 203 12.65 2.94 -10.67
N LEU A 204 12.86 2.61 -9.41
CA LEU A 204 11.80 2.09 -8.54
C LEU A 204 10.68 3.13 -8.36
N ALA A 205 11.02 4.42 -8.18
CA ALA A 205 10.03 5.48 -8.07
C ALA A 205 9.19 5.63 -9.35
N ILE A 206 9.81 5.55 -10.53
CA ILE A 206 9.10 5.56 -11.82
C ILE A 206 8.10 4.40 -11.87
N ALA A 207 8.53 3.19 -11.49
CA ALA A 207 7.66 2.03 -11.46
C ALA A 207 6.49 2.18 -10.49
N LEU A 208 6.71 2.77 -9.29
CA LEU A 208 5.64 3.02 -8.33
C LEU A 208 4.67 4.12 -8.77
N VAL A 209 5.17 5.18 -9.42
CA VAL A 209 4.32 6.26 -9.97
C VAL A 209 3.45 5.75 -11.13
N THR A 210 4.01 4.90 -11.99
CA THR A 210 3.29 4.35 -13.14
C THR A 210 2.41 3.16 -12.80
N TYR A 211 2.34 2.76 -11.52
CA TYR A 211 1.50 1.64 -11.10
C TYR A 211 0.00 1.90 -11.30
N LEU A 212 -0.48 3.11 -11.02
CA LEU A 212 -1.88 3.47 -11.28
C LEU A 212 -2.17 3.54 -12.80
N PRO A 213 -1.41 4.28 -13.62
CA PRO A 213 -1.67 4.35 -15.06
C PRO A 213 -1.68 2.99 -15.77
N GLN A 214 -0.86 2.01 -15.35
CA GLN A 214 -0.79 0.72 -16.04
C GLN A 214 -2.11 -0.07 -16.01
N PHE A 215 -3.03 0.23 -15.09
CA PHE A 215 -4.34 -0.43 -15.05
C PHE A 215 -5.25 -0.10 -16.24
N PHE A 216 -4.97 0.98 -16.95
CA PHE A 216 -5.70 1.40 -18.15
C PHE A 216 -5.21 0.71 -19.43
N PHE A 217 -4.19 -0.16 -19.32
CA PHE A 217 -3.59 -0.84 -20.46
C PHE A 217 -3.84 -2.35 -20.43
N GLY A 218 -3.60 -3.01 -21.56
CA GLY A 218 -3.72 -4.46 -21.72
C GLY A 218 -2.66 -5.26 -20.97
N PRO A 219 -2.77 -6.61 -21.04
CA PRO A 219 -1.88 -7.53 -20.32
C PRO A 219 -0.39 -7.28 -20.58
N GLU A 220 -0.01 -6.97 -21.81
CA GLU A 220 1.39 -6.82 -22.25
C GLU A 220 2.07 -5.67 -21.50
N ILE A 221 1.40 -4.51 -21.42
CA ILE A 221 1.92 -3.34 -20.70
C ILE A 221 1.99 -3.61 -19.20
N ARG A 222 1.03 -4.33 -18.65
CA ARG A 222 0.99 -4.71 -17.23
C ARG A 222 2.08 -5.71 -16.88
N ILE A 223 2.40 -6.64 -17.76
CA ILE A 223 3.53 -7.55 -17.64
C ILE A 223 4.85 -6.78 -17.73
N ALA A 224 5.01 -5.92 -18.73
CA ALA A 224 6.18 -5.06 -18.86
C ALA A 224 6.40 -4.18 -17.63
N HIS A 225 5.32 -3.62 -17.07
CA HIS A 225 5.37 -2.85 -15.83
C HIS A 225 5.79 -3.71 -14.62
N GLY A 226 5.33 -4.95 -14.52
CA GLY A 226 5.79 -5.90 -13.49
C GLY A 226 7.30 -6.16 -13.57
N LEU A 227 7.85 -6.29 -14.79
CA LEU A 227 9.29 -6.43 -15.02
C LEU A 227 10.06 -5.13 -14.70
N LEU A 228 9.47 -3.97 -14.94
CA LEU A 228 10.03 -2.68 -14.52
C LEU A 228 10.13 -2.58 -13.00
N LEU A 229 9.09 -2.98 -12.28
CA LEU A 229 9.09 -3.07 -10.81
C LEU A 229 10.18 -4.02 -10.30
N LEU A 230 10.28 -5.21 -10.89
CA LEU A 230 11.31 -6.18 -10.55
C LEU A 230 12.70 -5.56 -10.71
N THR A 231 12.97 -4.97 -11.87
CA THR A 231 14.27 -4.36 -12.18
C THR A 231 14.60 -3.24 -11.20
N GLY A 232 13.65 -2.36 -10.94
CA GLY A 232 13.80 -1.25 -9.98
C GLY A 232 14.06 -1.74 -8.55
N ALA A 233 13.29 -2.73 -8.10
CA ALA A 233 13.42 -3.31 -6.76
C ALA A 233 14.75 -4.07 -6.58
N LEU A 234 15.17 -4.88 -7.55
CA LEU A 234 16.45 -5.60 -7.51
C LEU A 234 17.64 -4.64 -7.52
N TRP A 235 17.59 -3.60 -8.37
CA TRP A 235 18.65 -2.61 -8.39
C TRP A 235 18.72 -1.81 -7.11
N TRP A 236 17.56 -1.45 -6.54
CA TRP A 236 17.50 -0.77 -5.25
C TRP A 236 18.03 -1.67 -4.12
N ALA A 237 17.63 -2.94 -4.07
CA ALA A 237 18.14 -3.94 -3.14
C ALA A 237 19.67 -4.05 -3.19
N TRP A 238 20.23 -4.15 -4.39
CA TRP A 238 21.67 -4.19 -4.59
C TRP A 238 22.38 -2.91 -4.11
N SER A 239 21.77 -1.73 -4.34
CA SER A 239 22.33 -0.46 -3.86
C SER A 239 22.34 -0.38 -2.33
N LEU A 240 21.32 -0.94 -1.65
CA LEU A 240 21.27 -1.03 -0.18
C LEU A 240 22.35 -1.97 0.36
N ALA A 241 22.56 -3.12 -0.27
CA ALA A 241 23.57 -4.09 0.11
C ALA A 241 24.99 -3.52 -0.01
N ARG A 242 25.28 -2.83 -1.12
CA ARG A 242 26.60 -2.17 -1.31
C ARG A 242 26.88 -1.05 -0.30
N ALA A 243 25.87 -0.24 -0.01
CA ALA A 243 26.02 0.83 1.00
C ALA A 243 26.28 0.29 2.41
N ASN A 244 25.88 -0.95 2.69
CA ASN A 244 26.20 -1.63 3.95
C ASN A 244 27.64 -2.15 3.97
N ALA A 245 28.14 -2.73 2.90
CA ALA A 245 29.51 -3.25 2.80
C ALA A 245 30.55 -2.12 3.00
N GLY A 246 30.37 -0.99 2.32
CA GLY A 246 31.27 0.16 2.49
C GLY A 246 31.28 0.79 3.89
N ALA A 247 30.15 0.73 4.62
CA ALA A 247 30.10 1.17 6.01
C ALA A 247 30.90 0.26 6.95
N SER A 248 30.81 -1.05 6.76
CA SER A 248 31.54 -2.05 7.56
C SER A 248 33.06 -1.97 7.34
N GLU A 249 33.52 -1.70 6.13
CA GLU A 249 34.94 -1.50 5.82
C GLU A 249 35.51 -0.22 6.48
N SER A 250 34.72 0.86 6.49
CA SER A 250 35.14 2.13 7.13
C SER A 250 35.28 1.99 8.64
N ASP A 251 34.35 1.27 9.28
CA ASP A 251 34.40 1.02 10.74
C ASP A 251 35.57 0.11 11.12
N ALA A 252 35.91 -0.86 10.26
CA ALA A 252 37.09 -1.74 10.46
C ALA A 252 38.42 -1.02 10.26
N ALA A 253 38.47 0.02 9.40
CA ALA A 253 39.70 0.76 9.11
C ALA A 253 40.05 1.82 10.20
N HIS A 254 39.14 2.15 11.14
CA HIS A 254 39.33 3.15 12.20
C HIS A 254 39.05 2.60 13.61
N PRO A 255 39.70 1.49 14.06
CA PRO A 255 39.45 0.93 15.38
C PRO A 255 40.11 1.73 16.54
N ALA A 256 40.91 2.74 16.25
CA ALA A 256 41.81 3.35 17.24
C ALA A 256 41.37 4.72 17.77
N ALA A 257 40.17 5.26 17.45
CA ALA A 257 39.74 6.58 17.89
C ALA A 257 38.74 6.59 19.07
N ALA A 258 38.48 5.40 19.67
CA ALA A 258 37.49 5.25 20.75
C ALA A 258 38.08 4.68 22.05
N ALA A 259 39.40 4.87 22.29
CA ALA A 259 40.04 4.53 23.56
C ALA A 259 40.44 5.80 24.36
#